data_da7e3dccf958c4ca418c7e6f81fe4490
#
_entry.id   da7e3dccf958c4ca418c7e6f81fe4490
#
_cell.length_a   1.000
_cell.length_b   1.000
_cell.length_c   1.000
_cell.angle_alpha   90.00
_cell.angle_beta   90.00
_cell.angle_gamma   90.00
#
_symmetry.space_group_name_H-M   'P 1'
#
loop_
_entity.id
_entity.type
_entity.pdbx_description
1 polymer ?
#
loop_
_entity_poly.entity_id
_entity_poly.type
_entity_poly.pdbx_seq_one_letter_code
_entity_poly.pdbx_strand_id
1 'polypeptide(L)'
;MRCKVCRGHAVVDVRRHNAAFCSDHFVKHIRDQVARTIKEFEMFGPEDRLLIAVSGGKDSLAVWDVLIDLGYDATGFYLDLGIGGYSTRSKEAAIGFADRRDAKLVVRSLSEEHGYTVPELAMLTNRVPCSGCGLSKRYEFNRAALEEGFDTLVTGHNLDDEVATLFGNVLHWNTGMLARQAPVLEERILGKGTSARAVMVRKVKPLVRIAEREMAAYALLRGIDYIVEECPMVEGNTQHRYKEAMTLIEEASPGTKQQMYFGFLTRAAHRFAEDADESELAACVECGAATLAVEDGEPHCAFCKTKALAHRRRDPGMERPLTRTGRRS
;
A
#
# COMPACT_ATOMS: atom_id res chain seq x y z
N MET A 1 -27.40 -0.09 -22.76
CA MET A 1 -26.07 -0.26 -23.42
C MET A 1 -25.88 -1.71 -23.83
N ARG A 2 -25.04 -1.97 -24.83
CA ARG A 2 -24.71 -3.34 -25.27
C ARG A 2 -23.25 -3.68 -24.95
N CYS A 3 -23.02 -4.90 -24.51
CA CYS A 3 -21.68 -5.39 -24.25
C CYS A 3 -20.81 -5.35 -25.52
N LYS A 4 -19.63 -4.76 -25.43
CA LYS A 4 -18.68 -4.64 -26.56
C LYS A 4 -18.26 -6.00 -27.12
N VAL A 5 -18.25 -7.05 -26.30
CA VAL A 5 -17.79 -8.39 -26.69
C VAL A 5 -18.91 -9.24 -27.23
N CYS A 6 -19.99 -9.49 -26.47
CA CYS A 6 -21.06 -10.44 -26.85
C CYS A 6 -22.33 -9.78 -27.37
N ARG A 7 -22.40 -8.44 -27.40
CA ARG A 7 -23.59 -7.65 -27.81
C ARG A 7 -24.82 -7.81 -26.91
N GLY A 8 -24.75 -8.61 -25.85
CA GLY A 8 -25.79 -8.75 -24.83
C GLY A 8 -25.95 -7.47 -23.98
N HIS A 9 -26.80 -7.55 -22.96
CA HIS A 9 -27.03 -6.45 -22.04
C HIS A 9 -25.75 -6.10 -21.26
N ALA A 10 -25.33 -4.82 -21.27
CA ALA A 10 -24.17 -4.35 -20.52
C ALA A 10 -24.61 -3.78 -19.16
N VAL A 11 -23.84 -4.11 -18.10
CA VAL A 11 -24.08 -3.69 -16.72
C VAL A 11 -23.06 -2.69 -16.21
N VAL A 12 -21.87 -2.63 -16.84
CA VAL A 12 -20.81 -1.67 -16.48
C VAL A 12 -20.37 -0.89 -17.72
N ASP A 13 -20.30 0.44 -17.57
CA ASP A 13 -19.76 1.37 -18.57
C ASP A 13 -18.38 1.86 -18.16
N VAL A 14 -17.38 1.59 -19.02
CA VAL A 14 -16.00 2.03 -18.85
C VAL A 14 -15.73 3.18 -19.84
N ARG A 15 -16.16 4.38 -19.47
CA ARG A 15 -16.19 5.58 -20.34
C ARG A 15 -14.82 5.89 -20.93
N ARG A 16 -13.74 5.80 -20.15
CA ARG A 16 -12.36 6.05 -20.62
C ARG A 16 -11.91 5.10 -21.74
N HIS A 17 -12.56 3.95 -21.93
CA HIS A 17 -12.30 2.99 -22.99
C HIS A 17 -13.39 3.00 -24.06
N ASN A 18 -14.40 3.89 -23.93
CA ASN A 18 -15.59 3.90 -24.77
C ASN A 18 -16.17 2.48 -24.95
N ALA A 19 -16.34 1.76 -23.83
CA ALA A 19 -16.73 0.36 -23.83
C ALA A 19 -17.67 0.04 -22.66
N ALA A 20 -18.74 -0.72 -22.98
CA ALA A 20 -19.63 -1.26 -21.96
C ALA A 20 -19.55 -2.79 -21.96
N PHE A 21 -19.70 -3.43 -20.79
CA PHE A 21 -19.54 -4.85 -20.62
C PHE A 21 -20.71 -5.45 -19.83
N CYS A 22 -21.09 -6.71 -20.16
CA CYS A 22 -21.87 -7.54 -19.26
C CYS A 22 -21.00 -8.02 -18.10
N SER A 23 -21.59 -8.64 -17.06
CA SER A 23 -20.89 -9.10 -15.87
C SER A 23 -19.65 -9.94 -16.19
N ASP A 24 -19.80 -10.98 -16.98
CA ASP A 24 -18.70 -11.92 -17.28
C ASP A 24 -17.57 -11.27 -18.06
N HIS A 25 -17.91 -10.45 -19.06
CA HIS A 25 -16.90 -9.77 -19.87
C HIS A 25 -16.24 -8.60 -19.12
N PHE A 26 -16.91 -8.01 -18.14
CA PHE A 26 -16.29 -7.03 -17.26
C PHE A 26 -15.29 -7.69 -16.30
N VAL A 27 -15.66 -8.77 -15.63
CA VAL A 27 -14.76 -9.54 -14.77
C VAL A 27 -13.53 -9.99 -15.56
N LYS A 28 -13.75 -10.55 -16.77
CA LYS A 28 -12.64 -10.91 -17.67
C LYS A 28 -11.79 -9.69 -18.03
N HIS A 29 -12.39 -8.56 -18.36
CA HIS A 29 -11.69 -7.33 -18.70
C HIS A 29 -10.76 -6.87 -17.57
N ILE A 30 -11.22 -6.87 -16.33
CA ILE A 30 -10.39 -6.51 -15.17
C ILE A 30 -9.20 -7.47 -15.03
N ARG A 31 -9.43 -8.78 -15.11
CA ARG A 31 -8.36 -9.79 -15.05
C ARG A 31 -7.33 -9.60 -16.16
N ASP A 32 -7.78 -9.36 -17.40
CA ASP A 32 -6.89 -9.12 -18.55
C ASP A 32 -6.05 -7.83 -18.35
N GLN A 33 -6.65 -6.75 -17.78
CA GLN A 33 -5.93 -5.51 -17.47
C GLN A 33 -4.88 -5.72 -16.38
N VAL A 34 -5.19 -6.46 -15.33
CA VAL A 34 -4.25 -6.80 -14.25
C VAL A 34 -3.11 -7.66 -14.80
N ALA A 35 -3.42 -8.72 -15.55
CA ALA A 35 -2.42 -9.59 -16.17
C ALA A 35 -1.50 -8.80 -17.12
N ARG A 36 -2.07 -7.90 -17.92
CA ARG A 36 -1.29 -6.99 -18.77
C ARG A 36 -0.37 -6.09 -17.95
N THR A 37 -0.85 -5.52 -16.84
CA THR A 37 -0.08 -4.64 -15.96
C THR A 37 1.10 -5.39 -15.34
N ILE A 38 0.86 -6.61 -14.84
CA ILE A 38 1.90 -7.48 -14.28
C ILE A 38 3.00 -7.74 -15.32
N LYS A 39 2.60 -8.10 -16.54
CA LYS A 39 3.54 -8.37 -17.64
C LYS A 39 4.31 -7.13 -18.09
N GLU A 40 3.62 -5.99 -18.27
CA GLU A 40 4.20 -4.75 -18.80
C GLU A 40 5.25 -4.15 -17.84
N PHE A 41 5.01 -4.27 -16.54
CA PHE A 41 5.92 -3.76 -15.50
C PHE A 41 6.79 -4.85 -14.87
N GLU A 42 6.79 -6.06 -15.44
CA GLU A 42 7.61 -7.19 -14.95
C GLU A 42 7.50 -7.37 -13.43
N MET A 43 6.26 -7.31 -12.90
CA MET A 43 6.00 -7.20 -11.46
C MET A 43 6.45 -8.44 -10.68
N PHE A 44 6.14 -9.62 -11.21
CA PHE A 44 6.51 -10.92 -10.65
C PHE A 44 6.26 -12.04 -11.69
N GLY A 45 6.92 -13.17 -11.48
CA GLY A 45 6.76 -14.39 -12.27
C GLY A 45 5.72 -15.37 -11.70
N PRO A 46 5.45 -16.48 -12.41
CA PRO A 46 4.49 -17.49 -11.97
C PRO A 46 4.94 -18.28 -10.73
N GLU A 47 6.25 -18.35 -10.47
CA GLU A 47 6.83 -19.08 -9.34
C GLU A 47 7.02 -18.23 -8.09
N ASP A 48 6.79 -16.90 -8.20
CA ASP A 48 6.99 -15.99 -7.08
C ASP A 48 5.89 -16.16 -6.02
N ARG A 49 6.28 -16.20 -4.75
CA ARG A 49 5.38 -16.22 -3.60
C ARG A 49 4.96 -14.80 -3.26
N LEU A 50 3.66 -14.54 -3.35
CA LEU A 50 3.11 -13.20 -3.18
C LEU A 50 2.49 -13.00 -1.80
N LEU A 51 2.89 -11.93 -1.09
CA LEU A 51 2.22 -11.46 0.12
C LEU A 51 1.28 -10.30 -0.25
N ILE A 52 -0.02 -10.49 -0.04
CA ILE A 52 -1.04 -9.50 -0.36
C ILE A 52 -1.36 -8.67 0.89
N ALA A 53 -1.12 -7.37 0.84
CA ALA A 53 -1.49 -6.45 1.92
C ALA A 53 -3.02 -6.29 1.99
N VAL A 54 -3.67 -7.07 2.84
CA VAL A 54 -5.13 -7.10 2.99
C VAL A 54 -5.58 -6.11 4.08
N SER A 55 -6.52 -5.24 3.74
CA SER A 55 -7.13 -4.28 4.68
C SER A 55 -8.59 -4.58 5.00
N GLY A 56 -9.17 -5.61 4.41
CA GLY A 56 -10.63 -5.87 4.46
C GLY A 56 -11.46 -4.96 3.54
N GLY A 57 -10.84 -4.00 2.87
CA GLY A 57 -11.50 -3.11 1.90
C GLY A 57 -11.50 -3.70 0.48
N LYS A 58 -12.41 -3.18 -0.37
CA LYS A 58 -12.69 -3.68 -1.73
C LYS A 58 -11.46 -3.91 -2.59
N ASP A 59 -10.52 -2.95 -2.62
CA ASP A 59 -9.38 -2.99 -3.54
C ASP A 59 -8.37 -4.08 -3.16
N SER A 60 -8.12 -4.24 -1.86
CA SER A 60 -7.20 -5.26 -1.34
C SER A 60 -7.75 -6.68 -1.53
N LEU A 61 -9.05 -6.89 -1.31
CA LEU A 61 -9.69 -8.19 -1.52
C LEU A 61 -9.84 -8.49 -3.01
N ALA A 62 -10.16 -7.48 -3.83
CA ALA A 62 -10.31 -7.66 -5.27
C ALA A 62 -8.97 -7.97 -5.98
N VAL A 63 -7.84 -7.31 -5.61
CA VAL A 63 -6.54 -7.68 -6.17
C VAL A 63 -6.16 -9.12 -5.80
N TRP A 64 -6.46 -9.53 -4.57
CA TRP A 64 -6.22 -10.89 -4.12
C TRP A 64 -7.06 -11.90 -4.89
N ASP A 65 -8.37 -11.62 -5.08
CA ASP A 65 -9.28 -12.43 -5.91
C ASP A 65 -8.76 -12.60 -7.35
N VAL A 66 -8.33 -11.51 -7.98
CA VAL A 66 -7.78 -11.55 -9.35
C VAL A 66 -6.51 -12.38 -9.42
N LEU A 67 -5.59 -12.25 -8.46
CA LEU A 67 -4.33 -12.99 -8.47
C LEU A 67 -4.53 -14.49 -8.25
N ILE A 68 -5.47 -14.88 -7.36
CA ILE A 68 -5.88 -16.29 -7.21
C ILE A 68 -6.47 -16.83 -8.53
N ASP A 69 -7.37 -16.06 -9.17
CA ASP A 69 -7.97 -16.47 -10.46
C ASP A 69 -6.94 -16.55 -11.61
N LEU A 70 -5.83 -15.82 -11.52
CA LEU A 70 -4.72 -15.90 -12.47
C LEU A 70 -3.73 -17.04 -12.15
N GLY A 71 -3.92 -17.76 -11.03
CA GLY A 71 -3.15 -18.94 -10.65
C GLY A 71 -1.85 -18.67 -9.89
N TYR A 72 -1.68 -17.46 -9.31
CA TYR A 72 -0.50 -17.14 -8.51
C TYR A 72 -0.59 -17.68 -7.07
N ASP A 73 0.56 -18.03 -6.47
CA ASP A 73 0.67 -18.34 -5.02
C ASP A 73 0.56 -17.05 -4.21
N ALA A 74 -0.66 -16.70 -3.84
CA ALA A 74 -1.02 -15.42 -3.21
C ALA A 74 -1.56 -15.64 -1.79
N THR A 75 -0.76 -15.32 -0.77
CA THR A 75 -1.13 -15.37 0.64
C THR A 75 -1.53 -13.98 1.13
N GLY A 76 -2.70 -13.86 1.76
CA GLY A 76 -3.15 -12.62 2.39
C GLY A 76 -2.39 -12.34 3.68
N PHE A 77 -2.11 -11.06 3.95
CA PHE A 77 -1.60 -10.60 5.24
C PHE A 77 -2.47 -9.47 5.77
N TYR A 78 -3.11 -9.70 6.89
CA TYR A 78 -3.93 -8.72 7.61
C TYR A 78 -3.23 -8.27 8.88
N LEU A 79 -3.07 -6.94 9.04
CA LEU A 79 -2.56 -6.33 10.27
C LEU A 79 -3.72 -5.70 11.05
N ASP A 80 -4.05 -6.27 12.21
CA ASP A 80 -4.99 -5.67 13.15
C ASP A 80 -4.36 -4.44 13.81
N LEU A 81 -4.95 -3.29 13.54
CA LEU A 81 -4.46 -1.98 14.00
C LEU A 81 -5.06 -1.56 15.34
N GLY A 82 -6.01 -2.33 15.88
CA GLY A 82 -6.71 -2.04 17.12
C GLY A 82 -7.63 -0.81 17.05
N ILE A 83 -8.23 -0.51 15.89
CA ILE A 83 -9.15 0.61 15.69
C ILE A 83 -10.58 0.18 16.04
N GLY A 84 -10.80 -0.29 17.25
CA GLY A 84 -12.11 -0.67 17.78
C GLY A 84 -12.93 -1.55 16.82
N GLY A 85 -14.24 -1.31 16.72
CA GLY A 85 -15.13 -2.08 15.85
C GLY A 85 -14.79 -2.03 14.36
N TYR A 86 -14.07 -1.01 13.91
CA TYR A 86 -13.57 -0.96 12.52
C TYR A 86 -12.58 -2.09 12.24
N SER A 87 -11.58 -2.30 13.12
CA SER A 87 -10.62 -3.39 12.96
C SER A 87 -11.29 -4.76 13.03
N THR A 88 -12.30 -4.93 13.91
CA THR A 88 -13.05 -6.19 14.00
C THR A 88 -13.74 -6.52 12.69
N ARG A 89 -14.54 -5.60 12.14
CA ARG A 89 -15.26 -5.84 10.87
C ARG A 89 -14.33 -6.02 9.66
N SER A 90 -13.25 -5.25 9.59
CA SER A 90 -12.28 -5.40 8.50
C SER A 90 -11.53 -6.74 8.55
N LYS A 91 -11.25 -7.24 9.77
CA LYS A 91 -10.69 -8.57 10.00
C LYS A 91 -11.65 -9.68 9.59
N GLU A 92 -12.91 -9.56 9.99
CA GLU A 92 -13.97 -10.50 9.61
C GLU A 92 -14.16 -10.59 8.09
N ALA A 93 -14.13 -9.43 7.40
CA ALA A 93 -14.19 -9.40 5.93
C ALA A 93 -12.98 -10.10 5.28
N ALA A 94 -11.76 -9.90 5.83
CA ALA A 94 -10.55 -10.56 5.34
C ALA A 94 -10.59 -12.08 5.55
N ILE A 95 -11.01 -12.54 6.73
CA ILE A 95 -11.15 -13.96 7.06
C ILE A 95 -12.23 -14.60 6.19
N GLY A 96 -13.44 -14.01 6.12
CA GLY A 96 -14.54 -14.52 5.31
C GLY A 96 -14.20 -14.59 3.82
N PHE A 97 -13.37 -13.68 3.31
CA PHE A 97 -12.84 -13.79 1.94
C PHE A 97 -11.88 -14.97 1.81
N ALA A 98 -10.92 -15.11 2.72
CA ALA A 98 -9.95 -16.20 2.71
C ALA A 98 -10.64 -17.57 2.73
N ASP A 99 -11.62 -17.73 3.62
CA ASP A 99 -12.42 -18.98 3.75
C ASP A 99 -13.17 -19.30 2.45
N ARG A 100 -13.82 -18.29 1.84
CA ARG A 100 -14.55 -18.51 0.57
C ARG A 100 -13.64 -18.87 -0.61
N ARG A 101 -12.39 -18.41 -0.59
CA ARG A 101 -11.43 -18.66 -1.68
C ARG A 101 -10.47 -19.81 -1.38
N ASP A 102 -10.60 -20.49 -0.25
CA ASP A 102 -9.64 -21.50 0.25
C ASP A 102 -8.20 -20.97 0.17
N ALA A 103 -8.02 -19.70 0.59
CA ALA A 103 -6.77 -18.97 0.48
C ALA A 103 -6.11 -18.80 1.84
N LYS A 104 -4.78 -18.84 1.88
CA LYS A 104 -4.01 -18.63 3.12
C LYS A 104 -4.08 -17.16 3.56
N LEU A 105 -4.34 -16.94 4.85
CA LEU A 105 -4.34 -15.63 5.48
C LEU A 105 -3.47 -15.65 6.73
N VAL A 106 -2.46 -14.79 6.77
CA VAL A 106 -1.68 -14.49 7.98
C VAL A 106 -2.30 -13.28 8.66
N VAL A 107 -2.62 -13.40 9.95
CA VAL A 107 -3.16 -12.32 10.76
C VAL A 107 -2.18 -11.99 11.87
N ARG A 108 -1.78 -10.72 11.97
CA ARG A 108 -0.98 -10.20 13.08
C ARG A 108 -1.70 -9.03 13.75
N SER A 109 -1.43 -8.84 15.04
CA SER A 109 -1.99 -7.74 15.83
C SER A 109 -0.88 -6.79 16.25
N LEU A 110 -1.07 -5.51 15.96
CA LEU A 110 -0.10 -4.47 16.33
C LEU A 110 0.05 -4.36 17.85
N SER A 111 -1.06 -4.58 18.59
CA SER A 111 -1.04 -4.57 20.06
C SER A 111 -0.32 -5.77 20.66
N GLU A 112 -0.47 -6.95 20.08
CA GLU A 112 0.23 -8.17 20.53
C GLU A 112 1.74 -8.11 20.23
N GLU A 113 2.10 -7.64 19.02
CA GLU A 113 3.49 -7.56 18.58
C GLU A 113 4.29 -6.42 19.25
N HIS A 114 3.63 -5.28 19.50
CA HIS A 114 4.32 -4.04 19.90
C HIS A 114 3.76 -3.36 21.14
N GLY A 115 2.67 -3.88 21.71
CA GLY A 115 2.08 -3.36 22.94
C GLY A 115 1.27 -2.08 22.79
N TYR A 116 0.86 -1.69 21.57
CA TYR A 116 0.00 -0.52 21.32
C TYR A 116 -0.90 -0.70 20.10
N THR A 117 -2.01 0.02 20.08
CA THR A 117 -2.90 0.19 18.93
C THR A 117 -2.57 1.49 18.18
N VAL A 118 -3.10 1.66 16.94
CA VAL A 118 -2.90 2.92 16.20
C VAL A 118 -3.49 4.13 16.94
N PRO A 119 -4.70 4.07 17.53
CA PRO A 119 -5.21 5.17 18.36
C PRO A 119 -4.32 5.54 19.54
N GLU A 120 -3.82 4.54 20.29
CA GLU A 120 -2.88 4.77 21.39
C GLU A 120 -1.56 5.38 20.91
N LEU A 121 -1.00 4.87 19.80
CA LEU A 121 0.22 5.40 19.22
C LEU A 121 0.06 6.88 18.83
N ALA A 122 -1.06 7.23 18.19
CA ALA A 122 -1.36 8.61 17.80
C ALA A 122 -1.44 9.53 19.03
N MET A 123 -2.17 9.12 20.08
CA MET A 123 -2.31 9.85 21.34
C MET A 123 -0.95 10.02 22.04
N LEU A 124 -0.21 8.93 22.21
CA LEU A 124 1.08 8.94 22.93
C LEU A 124 2.17 9.72 22.19
N THR A 125 2.12 9.82 20.87
CA THR A 125 3.18 10.48 20.08
C THR A 125 2.78 11.83 19.53
N ASN A 126 1.52 12.28 19.73
CA ASN A 126 0.94 13.48 19.10
C ASN A 126 1.08 13.50 17.57
N ARG A 127 1.02 12.33 16.94
CA ARG A 127 1.07 12.18 15.48
C ARG A 127 -0.34 12.11 14.91
N VAL A 128 -0.49 12.58 13.67
CA VAL A 128 -1.68 12.31 12.88
C VAL A 128 -1.86 10.78 12.77
N PRO A 129 -3.03 10.21 13.11
CA PRO A 129 -3.23 8.76 13.17
C PRO A 129 -2.82 8.04 11.88
N CYS A 130 -3.19 8.58 10.71
CA CYS A 130 -2.82 8.02 9.41
C CYS A 130 -1.30 7.92 9.19
N SER A 131 -0.50 8.85 9.75
CA SER A 131 0.96 8.80 9.69
C SER A 131 1.52 7.62 10.48
N GLY A 132 1.04 7.41 11.72
CA GLY A 132 1.41 6.28 12.57
C GLY A 132 0.96 4.94 11.96
N CYS A 133 -0.28 4.89 11.46
CA CYS A 133 -0.83 3.73 10.76
C CYS A 133 0.01 3.33 9.55
N GLY A 134 0.33 4.29 8.65
CA GLY A 134 1.12 4.03 7.47
C GLY A 134 2.55 3.59 7.80
N LEU A 135 3.14 4.13 8.87
CA LEU A 135 4.46 3.72 9.35
C LEU A 135 4.44 2.26 9.85
N SER A 136 3.48 1.92 10.71
CA SER A 136 3.33 0.56 11.25
C SER A 136 3.04 -0.47 10.16
N LYS A 137 2.14 -0.15 9.21
CA LYS A 137 1.84 -1.02 8.06
C LYS A 137 3.08 -1.30 7.22
N ARG A 138 3.84 -0.25 6.83
CA ARG A 138 5.05 -0.44 6.00
C ARG A 138 6.09 -1.29 6.70
N TYR A 139 6.25 -1.10 8.00
CA TYR A 139 7.17 -1.89 8.80
C TYR A 139 6.73 -3.36 8.86
N GLU A 140 5.48 -3.63 9.26
CA GLU A 140 4.97 -4.99 9.44
C GLU A 140 4.85 -5.76 8.12
N PHE A 141 4.45 -5.12 7.03
CA PHE A 141 4.38 -5.78 5.73
C PHE A 141 5.76 -6.23 5.23
N ASN A 142 6.78 -5.36 5.38
CA ASN A 142 8.14 -5.73 5.00
C ASN A 142 8.70 -6.84 5.90
N ARG A 143 8.47 -6.73 7.21
CA ARG A 143 8.90 -7.72 8.19
C ARG A 143 8.24 -9.07 7.93
N ALA A 144 6.93 -9.12 7.73
CA ALA A 144 6.19 -10.34 7.44
C ALA A 144 6.67 -11.00 6.14
N ALA A 145 6.89 -10.22 5.08
CA ALA A 145 7.39 -10.75 3.83
C ALA A 145 8.77 -11.42 3.99
N LEU A 146 9.67 -10.81 4.75
CA LEU A 146 11.00 -11.36 5.02
C LEU A 146 10.97 -12.61 5.91
N GLU A 147 10.20 -12.57 7.00
CA GLU A 147 10.12 -13.68 7.97
C GLU A 147 9.48 -14.92 7.36
N GLU A 148 8.46 -14.76 6.52
CA GLU A 148 7.73 -15.86 5.88
C GLU A 148 8.30 -16.25 4.50
N GLY A 149 9.35 -15.54 4.03
CA GLY A 149 10.06 -15.84 2.78
C GLY A 149 9.22 -15.58 1.53
N PHE A 150 8.49 -14.46 1.48
CA PHE A 150 7.79 -13.99 0.28
C PHE A 150 8.70 -13.14 -0.61
N ASP A 151 8.57 -13.32 -1.92
CA ASP A 151 9.39 -12.61 -2.91
C ASP A 151 8.88 -11.20 -3.16
N THR A 152 7.56 -11.00 -3.13
CA THR A 152 6.92 -9.75 -3.52
C THR A 152 5.74 -9.39 -2.62
N LEU A 153 5.72 -8.13 -2.17
CA LEU A 153 4.58 -7.51 -1.48
C LEU A 153 3.65 -6.84 -2.49
N VAL A 154 2.40 -7.31 -2.57
CA VAL A 154 1.36 -6.74 -3.43
C VAL A 154 0.46 -5.82 -2.62
N THR A 155 0.15 -4.64 -3.16
CA THR A 155 -0.80 -3.71 -2.55
C THR A 155 -1.95 -3.39 -3.49
N GLY A 156 -3.16 -3.19 -2.95
CA GLY A 156 -4.37 -2.87 -3.68
C GLY A 156 -4.50 -1.40 -4.10
N HIS A 157 -3.38 -0.66 -4.25
CA HIS A 157 -3.44 0.72 -4.75
C HIS A 157 -3.87 0.73 -6.22
N ASN A 158 -4.94 1.46 -6.49
CA ASN A 158 -5.53 1.61 -7.81
C ASN A 158 -5.10 2.92 -8.50
N LEU A 159 -5.63 3.18 -9.69
CA LEU A 159 -5.29 4.39 -10.47
C LEU A 159 -5.63 5.68 -9.71
N ASP A 160 -6.75 5.71 -8.99
CA ASP A 160 -7.19 6.89 -8.24
C ASP A 160 -6.25 7.21 -7.07
N ASP A 161 -5.72 6.18 -6.39
CA ASP A 161 -4.72 6.34 -5.32
C ASP A 161 -3.41 6.91 -5.86
N GLU A 162 -2.93 6.37 -6.96
CA GLU A 162 -1.67 6.78 -7.58
C GLU A 162 -1.76 8.21 -8.15
N VAL A 163 -2.87 8.54 -8.79
CA VAL A 163 -3.11 9.89 -9.31
C VAL A 163 -3.24 10.91 -8.19
N ALA A 164 -3.97 10.59 -7.11
CA ALA A 164 -4.10 11.49 -5.97
C ALA A 164 -2.73 11.73 -5.29
N THR A 165 -1.91 10.68 -5.18
CA THR A 165 -0.55 10.78 -4.65
C THR A 165 0.34 11.64 -5.56
N LEU A 166 0.31 11.37 -6.86
CA LEU A 166 1.05 12.15 -7.86
C LEU A 166 0.64 13.63 -7.83
N PHE A 167 -0.68 13.89 -7.83
CA PHE A 167 -1.22 15.24 -7.79
C PHE A 167 -0.78 15.99 -6.53
N GLY A 168 -0.88 15.37 -5.36
CA GLY A 168 -0.38 15.95 -4.11
C GLY A 168 1.12 16.24 -4.14
N ASN A 169 1.94 15.32 -4.65
CA ASN A 169 3.38 15.49 -4.76
C ASN A 169 3.75 16.65 -5.72
N VAL A 170 3.01 16.80 -6.84
CA VAL A 170 3.21 17.91 -7.77
C VAL A 170 2.79 19.23 -7.14
N LEU A 171 1.64 19.32 -6.45
CA LEU A 171 1.18 20.55 -5.79
C LEU A 171 2.16 21.05 -4.72
N HIS A 172 2.86 20.15 -4.05
CA HIS A 172 3.83 20.48 -3.00
C HIS A 172 5.28 20.45 -3.48
N TRP A 173 5.53 20.22 -4.77
CA TRP A 173 6.86 20.07 -5.35
C TRP A 173 7.76 19.09 -4.57
N ASN A 174 7.17 17.95 -4.22
CA ASN A 174 7.84 16.90 -3.43
C ASN A 174 8.70 16.03 -4.35
N THR A 175 9.79 16.58 -4.87
CA THR A 175 10.60 15.97 -5.94
C THR A 175 11.14 14.60 -5.56
N GLY A 176 11.62 14.42 -4.32
CA GLY A 176 12.06 13.12 -3.82
C GLY A 176 10.95 12.06 -3.77
N MET A 177 9.67 12.45 -3.59
CA MET A 177 8.54 11.53 -3.68
C MET A 177 8.12 11.28 -5.13
N LEU A 178 8.23 12.29 -6.01
CA LEU A 178 8.02 12.14 -7.44
C LEU A 178 9.01 11.15 -8.05
N ALA A 179 10.28 11.19 -7.63
CA ALA A 179 11.31 10.24 -8.03
C ALA A 179 11.00 8.77 -7.68
N ARG A 180 10.18 8.56 -6.64
CA ARG A 180 9.81 7.21 -6.14
C ARG A 180 8.42 6.77 -6.58
N GLN A 181 7.73 7.56 -7.39
CA GLN A 181 6.38 7.23 -7.86
C GLN A 181 6.45 6.21 -8.99
N ALA A 182 6.26 4.94 -8.66
CA ALA A 182 6.32 3.85 -9.62
C ALA A 182 5.32 2.73 -9.27
N PRO A 183 4.86 1.95 -10.28
CA PRO A 183 4.06 0.75 -10.08
C PRO A 183 4.82 -0.38 -9.39
N VAL A 184 6.13 -0.40 -9.55
CA VAL A 184 7.08 -1.36 -8.95
C VAL A 184 8.12 -0.58 -8.16
N LEU A 185 8.29 -0.96 -6.92
CA LEU A 185 9.42 -0.55 -6.10
C LEU A 185 10.30 -1.78 -5.91
N GLU A 186 11.47 -1.75 -6.53
CA GLU A 186 12.39 -2.88 -6.54
C GLU A 186 12.91 -3.23 -5.15
N GLU A 187 13.30 -4.48 -4.98
CA GLU A 187 14.01 -4.92 -3.80
C GLU A 187 15.29 -4.08 -3.61
N ARG A 188 15.54 -3.69 -2.38
CA ARG A 188 16.78 -2.98 -2.02
C ARG A 188 17.45 -3.72 -0.88
N ILE A 189 18.65 -4.22 -1.15
CA ILE A 189 19.50 -4.86 -0.14
C ILE A 189 20.58 -3.85 0.26
N LEU A 190 20.60 -3.53 1.55
CA LEU A 190 21.45 -2.50 2.12
C LEU A 190 22.49 -3.14 3.03
N GLY A 191 23.71 -2.57 3.06
CA GLY A 191 24.78 -3.04 3.94
C GLY A 191 25.70 -4.09 3.29
N LYS A 192 26.17 -3.83 2.06
CA LYS A 192 27.28 -4.61 1.49
C LYS A 192 28.51 -4.48 2.40
N GLY A 193 28.82 -5.52 3.16
CA GLY A 193 30.04 -5.59 3.97
C GLY A 193 29.86 -5.54 5.49
N THR A 194 28.66 -5.38 6.01
CA THR A 194 28.35 -5.45 7.45
C THR A 194 27.52 -6.68 7.79
N SER A 195 27.58 -7.15 9.04
CA SER A 195 26.84 -8.34 9.53
C SER A 195 25.31 -8.15 9.54
N ALA A 196 24.80 -6.93 9.39
CA ALA A 196 23.39 -6.60 9.38
C ALA A 196 22.95 -6.19 7.96
N ARG A 197 22.21 -7.08 7.29
CA ARG A 197 21.55 -6.80 6.01
C ARG A 197 20.16 -6.23 6.28
N ALA A 198 19.92 -4.99 5.88
CA ALA A 198 18.57 -4.46 5.80
C ALA A 198 18.01 -4.72 4.40
N VAL A 199 16.83 -5.34 4.33
CA VAL A 199 16.16 -5.66 3.07
C VAL A 199 14.81 -4.96 3.01
N MET A 200 14.56 -4.25 1.92
CA MET A 200 13.23 -3.81 1.53
C MET A 200 12.73 -4.73 0.42
N VAL A 201 11.71 -5.53 0.71
CA VAL A 201 11.15 -6.44 -0.28
C VAL A 201 10.57 -5.69 -1.47
N ARG A 202 10.59 -6.33 -2.64
CA ARG A 202 9.93 -5.82 -3.84
C ARG A 202 8.46 -5.55 -3.55
N LYS A 203 7.96 -4.38 -3.95
CA LYS A 203 6.57 -3.98 -3.75
C LYS A 203 5.93 -3.56 -5.05
N VAL A 204 4.75 -4.09 -5.33
CA VAL A 204 4.05 -3.88 -6.60
C VAL A 204 2.59 -3.46 -6.41
N LYS A 205 2.04 -2.82 -7.46
CA LYS A 205 0.69 -2.26 -7.49
C LYS A 205 -0.04 -2.70 -8.77
N PRO A 206 -0.57 -3.92 -8.86
CA PRO A 206 -1.17 -4.44 -10.08
C PRO A 206 -2.42 -3.68 -10.57
N LEU A 207 -3.08 -2.93 -9.66
CA LEU A 207 -4.31 -2.19 -9.97
C LEU A 207 -4.09 -0.77 -10.54
N VAL A 208 -2.85 -0.34 -10.82
CA VAL A 208 -2.56 1.03 -11.27
C VAL A 208 -3.24 1.45 -12.58
N ARG A 209 -3.78 0.49 -13.34
CA ARG A 209 -4.56 0.73 -14.56
C ARG A 209 -6.07 0.75 -14.32
N ILE A 210 -6.52 0.36 -13.14
CA ILE A 210 -7.93 0.16 -12.82
C ILE A 210 -8.42 1.32 -11.96
N ALA A 211 -9.52 1.95 -12.36
CA ALA A 211 -10.12 3.01 -11.57
C ALA A 211 -10.86 2.45 -10.34
N GLU A 212 -10.95 3.24 -9.28
CA GLU A 212 -11.61 2.86 -8.03
C GLU A 212 -13.07 2.41 -8.26
N ARG A 213 -13.80 3.10 -9.14
CA ARG A 213 -15.16 2.73 -9.54
C ARG A 213 -15.24 1.36 -10.22
N GLU A 214 -14.23 1.02 -11.01
CA GLU A 214 -14.15 -0.29 -11.68
C GLU A 214 -13.88 -1.41 -10.67
N MET A 215 -13.05 -1.14 -9.66
CA MET A 215 -12.82 -2.10 -8.56
C MET A 215 -14.08 -2.32 -7.71
N ALA A 216 -14.88 -1.27 -7.47
CA ALA A 216 -16.16 -1.40 -6.78
C ALA A 216 -17.15 -2.27 -7.58
N ALA A 217 -17.24 -2.04 -8.90
CA ALA A 217 -18.07 -2.87 -9.78
C ALA A 217 -17.57 -4.33 -9.83
N TYR A 218 -16.25 -4.55 -9.88
CA TYR A 218 -15.66 -5.89 -9.83
C TYR A 218 -16.02 -6.60 -8.53
N ALA A 219 -15.80 -5.97 -7.37
CA ALA A 219 -16.10 -6.55 -6.07
C ALA A 219 -17.58 -6.95 -5.95
N LEU A 220 -18.48 -6.07 -6.40
CA LEU A 220 -19.92 -6.35 -6.43
C LEU A 220 -20.26 -7.56 -7.32
N LEU A 221 -19.75 -7.60 -8.54
CA LEU A 221 -20.02 -8.68 -9.49
C LEU A 221 -19.43 -10.04 -9.07
N ARG A 222 -18.35 -10.01 -8.28
CA ARG A 222 -17.72 -11.20 -7.69
C ARG A 222 -18.33 -11.61 -6.35
N GLY A 223 -19.28 -10.84 -5.80
CA GLY A 223 -19.85 -11.09 -4.49
C GLY A 223 -18.82 -11.02 -3.35
N ILE A 224 -17.83 -10.13 -3.49
CA ILE A 224 -16.83 -9.92 -2.46
C ILE A 224 -17.43 -9.03 -1.37
N ASP A 225 -17.61 -9.59 -0.17
CA ASP A 225 -17.97 -8.83 1.01
C ASP A 225 -16.73 -8.10 1.54
N TYR A 226 -16.86 -6.78 1.72
CA TYR A 226 -15.79 -5.92 2.19
C TYR A 226 -16.33 -4.86 3.15
N ILE A 227 -15.46 -4.27 3.96
CA ILE A 227 -15.85 -3.16 4.83
C ILE A 227 -16.12 -1.91 3.99
N VAL A 228 -17.35 -1.38 4.08
CA VAL A 228 -17.79 -0.19 3.35
C VAL A 228 -17.47 1.09 4.14
N GLU A 229 -17.51 1.01 5.46
CA GLU A 229 -17.26 2.16 6.33
C GLU A 229 -15.82 2.64 6.19
N GLU A 230 -15.67 3.96 6.17
CA GLU A 230 -14.35 4.57 6.23
C GLU A 230 -13.73 4.42 7.63
N CYS A 231 -12.40 4.37 7.66
CA CYS A 231 -11.67 4.33 8.91
C CYS A 231 -11.98 5.61 9.74
N PRO A 232 -12.43 5.50 11.00
CA PRO A 232 -12.78 6.67 11.82
C PRO A 232 -11.57 7.58 12.11
N MET A 233 -10.36 7.11 11.84
CA MET A 233 -9.12 7.88 12.03
C MET A 233 -8.68 8.64 10.77
N VAL A 234 -9.47 8.63 9.70
CA VAL A 234 -9.12 9.25 8.39
C VAL A 234 -9.34 10.75 8.36
N GLU A 235 -10.01 11.31 9.35
CA GLU A 235 -10.34 12.73 9.41
C GLU A 235 -9.11 13.63 9.19
N GLY A 236 -9.23 14.60 8.28
CA GLY A 236 -8.13 15.50 7.88
C GLY A 236 -7.17 14.92 6.82
N ASN A 237 -7.43 13.74 6.27
CA ASN A 237 -6.61 13.18 5.19
C ASN A 237 -6.82 13.95 3.87
N THR A 238 -5.77 14.62 3.39
CA THR A 238 -5.78 15.39 2.14
C THR A 238 -5.94 14.53 0.89
N GLN A 239 -5.61 13.24 0.94
CA GLN A 239 -5.72 12.31 -0.18
C GLN A 239 -7.16 12.21 -0.73
N HIS A 240 -8.17 12.24 0.15
CA HIS A 240 -9.57 12.23 -0.27
C HIS A 240 -9.90 13.45 -1.14
N ARG A 241 -9.46 14.64 -0.75
CA ARG A 241 -9.67 15.88 -1.51
C ARG A 241 -9.00 15.83 -2.88
N TYR A 242 -7.82 15.22 -2.97
CA TYR A 242 -7.13 15.04 -4.25
C TYR A 242 -7.86 14.04 -5.14
N LYS A 243 -8.38 12.94 -4.58
CA LYS A 243 -9.24 12.00 -5.31
C LYS A 243 -10.50 12.65 -5.84
N GLU A 244 -11.19 13.44 -5.02
CA GLU A 244 -12.41 14.17 -5.41
C GLU A 244 -12.12 15.15 -6.56
N ALA A 245 -11.09 15.99 -6.42
CA ALA A 245 -10.67 16.92 -7.46
C ALA A 245 -10.37 16.23 -8.80
N MET A 246 -9.60 15.14 -8.76
CA MET A 246 -9.26 14.37 -9.95
C MET A 246 -10.45 13.61 -10.51
N THR A 247 -11.44 13.26 -9.70
CA THR A 247 -12.69 12.64 -10.15
C THR A 247 -13.55 13.63 -10.91
N LEU A 248 -13.68 14.88 -10.45
CA LEU A 248 -14.37 15.93 -11.17
C LEU A 248 -13.76 16.18 -12.56
N ILE A 249 -12.43 16.19 -12.64
CA ILE A 249 -11.72 16.36 -13.92
C ILE A 249 -11.96 15.15 -14.84
N GLU A 250 -11.89 13.93 -14.31
CA GLU A 250 -12.14 12.69 -15.07
C GLU A 250 -13.57 12.59 -15.59
N GLU A 251 -14.57 13.09 -14.85
CA GLU A 251 -15.97 13.13 -15.28
C GLU A 251 -16.17 14.06 -16.48
N ALA A 252 -15.48 15.20 -16.48
CA ALA A 252 -15.50 16.17 -17.57
C ALA A 252 -14.67 15.69 -18.79
N SER A 253 -13.57 14.98 -18.54
CA SER A 253 -12.63 14.50 -19.58
C SER A 253 -12.17 13.07 -19.27
N PRO A 254 -12.92 12.04 -19.70
CA PRO A 254 -12.62 10.64 -19.41
C PRO A 254 -11.23 10.21 -19.94
N GLY A 255 -10.43 9.58 -19.10
CA GLY A 255 -9.07 9.16 -19.39
C GLY A 255 -7.97 10.10 -18.87
N THR A 256 -8.34 11.23 -18.28
CA THR A 256 -7.38 12.21 -17.73
C THR A 256 -6.52 11.60 -16.63
N LYS A 257 -7.09 10.82 -15.71
CA LYS A 257 -6.32 10.13 -14.65
C LYS A 257 -5.25 9.24 -15.26
N GLN A 258 -5.62 8.46 -16.25
CA GLN A 258 -4.68 7.54 -16.92
C GLN A 258 -3.59 8.32 -17.68
N GLN A 259 -3.96 9.39 -18.41
CA GLN A 259 -2.99 10.23 -19.12
C GLN A 259 -2.03 10.92 -18.15
N MET A 260 -2.50 11.43 -17.03
CA MET A 260 -1.67 12.06 -16.01
C MET A 260 -0.66 11.07 -15.43
N TYR A 261 -1.10 9.90 -14.96
CA TYR A 261 -0.23 8.94 -14.31
C TYR A 261 0.80 8.33 -15.27
N PHE A 262 0.35 7.75 -16.39
CA PHE A 262 1.26 7.12 -17.34
C PHE A 262 2.07 8.14 -18.15
N GLY A 263 1.51 9.33 -18.39
CA GLY A 263 2.27 10.45 -18.96
C GLY A 263 3.42 10.89 -18.05
N PHE A 264 3.19 10.95 -16.74
CA PHE A 264 4.26 11.20 -15.77
C PHE A 264 5.32 10.10 -15.81
N LEU A 265 4.92 8.81 -15.70
CA LEU A 265 5.86 7.71 -15.68
C LEU A 265 6.76 7.66 -16.93
N THR A 266 6.19 7.93 -18.11
CA THR A 266 6.91 7.79 -19.39
C THR A 266 7.70 9.03 -19.79
N ARG A 267 7.29 10.24 -19.36
CA ARG A 267 7.84 11.50 -19.88
C ARG A 267 8.53 12.36 -18.82
N ALA A 268 8.22 12.19 -17.55
CA ALA A 268 8.67 13.08 -16.49
C ALA A 268 9.43 12.40 -15.34
N ALA A 269 9.09 11.16 -14.97
CA ALA A 269 9.64 10.50 -13.79
C ALA A 269 11.19 10.46 -13.81
N HIS A 270 11.80 10.18 -14.96
CA HIS A 270 13.25 10.12 -15.11
C HIS A 270 13.95 11.47 -14.81
N ARG A 271 13.26 12.59 -14.93
CA ARG A 271 13.80 13.93 -14.65
C ARG A 271 13.96 14.23 -13.16
N PHE A 272 13.30 13.43 -12.32
CA PHE A 272 13.40 13.52 -10.86
C PHE A 272 14.32 12.44 -10.28
N ALA A 273 14.95 11.61 -11.13
CA ALA A 273 15.79 10.50 -10.65
C ALA A 273 16.98 10.99 -9.80
N GLU A 274 17.54 12.16 -10.13
CA GLU A 274 18.64 12.80 -9.38
C GLU A 274 18.17 13.35 -8.01
N ASP A 275 16.86 13.64 -7.86
CA ASP A 275 16.26 14.05 -6.59
C ASP A 275 15.90 12.86 -5.70
N ALA A 276 16.01 11.63 -6.21
CA ALA A 276 15.90 10.44 -5.39
C ALA A 276 17.01 10.51 -4.32
N ASP A 277 16.59 10.58 -3.07
CA ASP A 277 17.49 10.61 -1.92
C ASP A 277 18.43 9.39 -1.97
N GLU A 278 19.66 9.61 -2.40
CA GLU A 278 20.75 8.62 -2.45
C GLU A 278 21.45 8.48 -1.09
N SER A 279 20.91 9.14 -0.04
CA SER A 279 21.47 9.01 1.30
C SER A 279 21.72 7.52 1.61
N GLU A 280 22.91 7.26 2.11
CA GLU A 280 23.29 5.91 2.50
C GLU A 280 22.26 5.34 3.46
N LEU A 281 21.78 4.16 3.10
CA LEU A 281 20.83 3.45 3.94
C LEU A 281 21.61 2.49 4.85
N ALA A 282 21.19 2.44 6.11
CA ALA A 282 21.75 1.55 7.13
C ALA A 282 20.68 0.63 7.70
N ALA A 283 21.11 -0.44 8.36
CA ALA A 283 20.22 -1.26 9.15
C ALA A 283 19.94 -0.61 10.50
N CYS A 284 18.68 -0.56 10.90
CA CYS A 284 18.30 -0.13 12.25
C CYS A 284 18.92 -1.08 13.29
N VAL A 285 19.59 -0.53 14.29
CA VAL A 285 20.26 -1.34 15.33
C VAL A 285 19.29 -2.15 16.19
N GLU A 286 18.03 -1.72 16.29
CA GLU A 286 17.03 -2.46 17.09
C GLU A 286 16.36 -3.60 16.32
N CYS A 287 16.04 -3.39 15.03
CA CYS A 287 15.17 -4.30 14.29
C CYS A 287 15.70 -4.71 12.91
N GLY A 288 16.87 -4.23 12.51
CA GLY A 288 17.44 -4.52 11.18
C GLY A 288 16.75 -3.86 10.00
N ALA A 289 15.62 -3.17 10.19
CA ALA A 289 14.90 -2.52 9.09
C ALA A 289 15.70 -1.38 8.48
N ALA A 290 15.52 -1.15 7.17
CA ALA A 290 16.19 -0.09 6.45
C ALA A 290 15.85 1.30 7.01
N THR A 291 16.87 2.10 7.25
CA THR A 291 16.78 3.51 7.67
C THR A 291 17.89 4.32 7.06
N LEU A 292 17.84 5.64 7.21
CA LEU A 292 18.96 6.50 6.78
C LEU A 292 20.18 6.28 7.68
N ALA A 293 21.36 6.22 7.08
CA ALA A 293 22.61 6.31 7.80
C ALA A 293 22.69 7.64 8.54
N VAL A 294 23.36 7.65 9.66
CA VAL A 294 23.63 8.87 10.46
C VAL A 294 25.14 9.05 10.55
N GLU A 295 25.59 10.30 10.42
CA GLU A 295 27.04 10.62 10.49
C GLU A 295 27.60 10.31 11.87
N ASP A 296 26.81 10.63 12.92
CA ASP A 296 27.17 10.37 14.31
C ASP A 296 26.04 9.61 15.04
N GLY A 297 26.37 8.47 15.65
CA GLY A 297 25.46 7.68 16.46
C GLY A 297 24.94 6.41 15.77
N GLU A 298 23.98 5.76 16.40
CA GLU A 298 23.39 4.51 15.91
C GLU A 298 22.15 4.77 15.06
N PRO A 299 22.00 4.14 13.87
CA PRO A 299 20.85 4.32 13.02
C PRO A 299 19.63 3.63 13.61
N HIS A 300 18.58 4.39 13.88
CA HIS A 300 17.27 3.89 14.31
C HIS A 300 16.19 4.22 13.28
N CYS A 301 15.39 3.24 12.87
CA CYS A 301 14.29 3.48 11.93
C CYS A 301 13.17 4.30 12.58
N ALA A 302 12.35 4.92 11.74
CA ALA A 302 11.23 5.75 12.19
C ALA A 302 10.21 4.96 13.05
N PHE A 303 10.05 3.66 12.78
CA PHE A 303 9.17 2.80 13.56
C PHE A 303 9.70 2.59 15.00
N CYS A 304 10.96 2.20 15.16
CA CYS A 304 11.59 2.03 16.48
C CYS A 304 11.63 3.34 17.28
N LYS A 305 11.98 4.46 16.63
CA LYS A 305 11.91 5.80 17.25
C LYS A 305 10.51 6.13 17.77
N THR A 306 9.47 5.84 16.98
CA THR A 306 8.07 6.10 17.35
C THR A 306 7.61 5.18 18.48
N LYS A 307 7.93 3.89 18.41
CA LYS A 307 7.67 2.90 19.45
C LYS A 307 8.34 3.29 20.78
N ALA A 308 9.61 3.63 20.75
CA ALA A 308 10.36 4.07 21.95
C ALA A 308 9.76 5.33 22.58
N LEU A 309 9.28 6.29 21.75
CA LEU A 309 8.58 7.47 22.25
C LEU A 309 7.25 7.12 22.93
N ALA A 310 6.46 6.23 22.33
CA ALA A 310 5.19 5.79 22.90
C ALA A 310 5.39 5.07 24.25
N HIS A 311 6.35 4.15 24.33
CA HIS A 311 6.68 3.46 25.59
C HIS A 311 7.12 4.42 26.69
N ARG A 312 8.02 5.38 26.40
CA ARG A 312 8.46 6.38 27.38
C ARG A 312 7.32 7.25 27.91
N ARG A 313 6.32 7.55 27.09
CA ARG A 313 5.17 8.37 27.51
C ARG A 313 4.10 7.58 28.25
N ARG A 314 4.04 6.26 28.02
CA ARG A 314 3.16 5.36 28.80
C ARG A 314 3.69 5.14 30.20
N ASP A 315 5.02 4.94 30.35
CA ASP A 315 5.71 4.70 31.63
C ASP A 315 6.82 5.73 31.85
N PRO A 316 6.51 6.91 32.41
CA PRO A 316 7.49 7.98 32.62
C PRO A 316 8.64 7.65 33.57
N GLY A 317 8.52 6.55 34.34
CA GLY A 317 9.54 6.09 35.31
C GLY A 317 10.58 5.13 34.75
N MET A 318 10.47 4.69 33.49
CA MET A 318 11.46 3.83 32.86
C MET A 318 12.67 4.66 32.41
N GLU A 319 13.81 4.52 33.08
CA GLU A 319 15.05 5.24 32.80
C GLU A 319 15.56 5.00 31.38
N ARG A 320 16.18 6.04 30.83
CA ARG A 320 16.69 6.15 29.46
C ARG A 320 17.88 5.23 29.22
N PRO A 321 17.88 4.44 28.16
CA PRO A 321 19.11 4.10 27.46
C PRO A 321 19.19 4.87 26.13
N LEU A 322 19.53 6.12 26.12
CA LEU A 322 20.08 6.82 24.97
C LEU A 322 20.86 8.04 25.50
N THR A 323 22.17 7.89 25.57
CA THR A 323 23.11 8.95 25.88
C THR A 323 22.95 10.11 24.89
N ARG A 324 22.49 11.24 25.38
CA ARG A 324 22.71 12.53 24.73
C ARG A 324 24.20 12.82 24.83
N THR A 325 24.95 12.58 23.76
CA THR A 325 26.24 13.26 23.59
C THR A 325 25.97 14.74 23.35
N GLY A 326 26.61 15.55 24.16
CA GLY A 326 26.28 16.92 24.43
C GLY A 326 26.36 17.85 23.21
N ARG A 327 25.43 18.80 23.17
CA ARG A 327 25.73 20.13 22.70
C ARG A 327 26.14 20.94 23.89
N ARG A 328 27.40 21.33 23.93
CA ARG A 328 27.86 22.49 24.67
C ARG A 328 28.39 23.52 23.70
N SER A 329 27.89 24.74 23.86
CA SER A 329 28.34 26.07 23.44
C SER A 329 28.82 26.24 22.04
#